data_8ada8090adf6f3567c6016fc1474a87e
#
_entry.id   8ada8090adf6f3567c6016fc1474a87e
#
_cell.length_a   1.000
_cell.length_b   1.000
_cell.length_c   1.000
_cell.angle_alpha   90.00
_cell.angle_beta   90.00
_cell.angle_gamma   90.00
#
_symmetry.space_group_name_H-M   'P 1'
#
loop_
_entity.id
_entity.type
_entity.pdbx_description
1 polymer ?
#
loop_
_entity_poly.entity_id
_entity_poly.type
_entity_poly.pdbx_seq_one_letter_code
_entity_poly.pdbx_strand_id
1 'polypeptide(L)'
;MYYQQELETMLESDLSDLQLTRLRELTQYVYDNIPFYRKSFDKAQIAPEDIKTLADIKKLPFTVKQDLRDAYPFKMFAVPNSQVVRIHASSGTTGNATVVGYTEKDLKSWGDCFARFIVAAGGSKESIVQVAYGYGLFTGGLGAHQGAEALGCTVIPMSSGNTKRQIQFMHDFKSDILCCTPSYALHIGESAADDGYNPPQDFAVSAAILGAEPCSEGMRKEIEEKLGLRVLDIYGLSEVMGPGVACECDRQNGLHVCEDHFIVEIIDPETLLPVPDGQWGEAVFTTITKECSPLIRYRTRDITRIVPGICECGRTFRRIDRIAGRTDDMLIIRGVNVFPSQIEEVITQFEEITAQYQIVLTSKGSLDHVELQVETVPDFPFDEVRKLEALTKEIGKELKGNLQVAVTVKIVEPKTIARSEGKAKRILDLREGR
;
A
#
# COMPACT_ATOMS: atom_id res chain seq x y z
N MET A 1 15.62 -12.26 10.61
CA MET A 1 14.82 -13.39 11.19
C MET A 1 13.71 -13.77 10.23
N TYR A 2 13.15 -15.01 10.35
CA TYR A 2 12.07 -15.51 9.50
C TYR A 2 10.96 -16.08 10.38
N TYR A 3 9.72 -15.93 9.97
CA TYR A 3 8.56 -16.58 10.60
C TYR A 3 8.38 -18.01 10.10
N GLN A 4 8.49 -18.20 8.79
CA GLN A 4 8.38 -19.48 8.09
C GLN A 4 9.61 -19.67 7.18
N GLN A 5 10.76 -19.94 7.80
CA GLN A 5 12.04 -19.94 7.10
C GLN A 5 12.04 -20.82 5.84
N GLU A 6 11.49 -22.04 5.90
CA GLU A 6 11.45 -22.96 4.76
C GLU A 6 10.72 -22.38 3.54
N LEU A 7 9.67 -21.58 3.76
CA LEU A 7 8.94 -20.90 2.69
C LEU A 7 9.65 -19.62 2.23
N GLU A 8 10.07 -18.78 3.19
CA GLU A 8 10.66 -17.48 2.91
C GLU A 8 12.05 -17.57 2.23
N THR A 9 12.73 -18.73 2.34
CA THR A 9 14.05 -19.00 1.73
C THR A 9 14.02 -20.20 0.78
N MET A 10 12.83 -20.56 0.26
CA MET A 10 12.65 -21.66 -0.67
C MET A 10 13.41 -21.41 -1.98
N LEU A 11 13.99 -22.44 -2.57
CA LEU A 11 14.66 -22.33 -3.87
C LEU A 11 13.66 -21.92 -4.95
N GLU A 12 14.11 -21.16 -5.93
CA GLU A 12 13.26 -20.66 -7.03
C GLU A 12 12.56 -21.79 -7.79
N SER A 13 13.27 -22.93 -7.99
CA SER A 13 12.68 -24.13 -8.63
C SER A 13 11.50 -24.67 -7.84
N ASP A 14 11.67 -24.83 -6.53
CA ASP A 14 10.66 -25.42 -5.64
C ASP A 14 9.46 -24.48 -5.49
N LEU A 15 9.73 -23.16 -5.43
CA LEU A 15 8.68 -22.13 -5.42
C LEU A 15 7.88 -22.14 -6.72
N SER A 16 8.55 -22.30 -7.86
CA SER A 16 7.90 -22.36 -9.17
C SER A 16 7.01 -23.59 -9.30
N ASP A 17 7.45 -24.74 -8.80
CA ASP A 17 6.65 -25.98 -8.77
C ASP A 17 5.44 -25.84 -7.83
N LEU A 18 5.63 -25.22 -6.68
CA LEU A 18 4.55 -24.93 -5.72
C LEU A 18 3.51 -23.99 -6.34
N GLN A 19 3.97 -22.91 -6.98
CA GLN A 19 3.10 -21.93 -7.64
C GLN A 19 2.33 -22.58 -8.79
N LEU A 20 2.98 -23.40 -9.62
CA LEU A 20 2.32 -24.11 -10.72
C LEU A 20 1.23 -25.07 -10.21
N THR A 21 1.54 -25.82 -9.18
CA THR A 21 0.58 -26.75 -8.55
C THR A 21 -0.65 -25.97 -8.06
N ARG A 22 -0.45 -24.89 -7.28
CA ARG A 22 -1.52 -24.05 -6.76
C ARG A 22 -2.30 -23.31 -7.85
N LEU A 23 -1.61 -22.88 -8.93
CA LEU A 23 -2.27 -22.24 -10.07
C LEU A 23 -3.22 -23.21 -10.80
N ARG A 24 -2.82 -24.47 -11.01
CA ARG A 24 -3.66 -25.50 -11.59
C ARG A 24 -4.89 -25.80 -10.73
N GLU A 25 -4.70 -25.95 -9.44
CA GLU A 25 -5.79 -26.14 -8.48
C GLU A 25 -6.74 -24.95 -8.51
N LEU A 26 -6.21 -23.73 -8.48
CA LEU A 26 -7.00 -22.50 -8.54
C LEU A 26 -7.82 -22.39 -9.82
N THR A 27 -7.20 -22.63 -10.99
CA THR A 27 -7.90 -22.50 -12.28
C THR A 27 -9.07 -23.46 -12.39
N GLN A 28 -8.90 -24.72 -11.96
CA GLN A 28 -9.99 -25.69 -11.87
C GLN A 28 -11.05 -25.22 -10.85
N TYR A 29 -10.61 -24.78 -9.67
CA TYR A 29 -11.49 -24.37 -8.59
C TYR A 29 -12.41 -23.22 -8.96
N VAL A 30 -11.86 -22.14 -9.58
CA VAL A 30 -12.68 -20.99 -9.98
C VAL A 30 -13.57 -21.31 -11.16
N TYR A 31 -13.15 -22.17 -12.09
CA TYR A 31 -13.95 -22.62 -13.20
C TYR A 31 -15.21 -23.38 -12.73
N ASP A 32 -15.06 -24.24 -11.73
CA ASP A 32 -16.16 -25.03 -11.17
C ASP A 32 -17.11 -24.20 -10.32
N ASN A 33 -16.61 -23.25 -9.55
CA ASN A 33 -17.38 -22.60 -8.47
C ASN A 33 -17.80 -21.15 -8.76
N ILE A 34 -17.17 -20.45 -9.71
CA ILE A 34 -17.47 -19.03 -9.98
C ILE A 34 -17.92 -18.86 -11.43
N PRO A 35 -19.23 -18.61 -11.66
CA PRO A 35 -19.77 -18.46 -13.01
C PRO A 35 -19.10 -17.38 -13.87
N PHE A 36 -18.56 -16.34 -13.24
CA PHE A 36 -17.78 -15.30 -13.92
C PHE A 36 -16.54 -15.88 -14.60
N TYR A 37 -15.75 -16.67 -13.88
CA TYR A 37 -14.53 -17.27 -14.45
C TYR A 37 -14.83 -18.32 -15.48
N ARG A 38 -15.86 -19.16 -15.27
CA ARG A 38 -16.29 -20.13 -16.30
C ARG A 38 -16.60 -19.43 -17.62
N LYS A 39 -17.44 -18.40 -17.60
CA LYS A 39 -17.78 -17.62 -18.81
C LYS A 39 -16.56 -16.95 -19.43
N SER A 40 -15.63 -16.43 -18.62
CA SER A 40 -14.43 -15.76 -19.09
C SER A 40 -13.48 -16.74 -19.78
N PHE A 41 -13.31 -17.94 -19.21
CA PHE A 41 -12.49 -19.01 -19.78
C PHE A 41 -13.08 -19.55 -21.07
N ASP A 42 -14.39 -19.85 -21.07
CA ASP A 42 -15.11 -20.31 -22.26
C ASP A 42 -15.00 -19.29 -23.42
N LYS A 43 -15.16 -18.00 -23.11
CA LYS A 43 -14.99 -16.91 -24.08
C LYS A 43 -13.56 -16.82 -24.64
N ALA A 44 -12.57 -17.06 -23.81
CA ALA A 44 -11.16 -17.08 -24.19
C ALA A 44 -10.74 -18.41 -24.84
N GLN A 45 -11.64 -19.41 -24.90
CA GLN A 45 -11.37 -20.77 -25.39
C GLN A 45 -10.21 -21.43 -24.66
N ILE A 46 -10.15 -21.30 -23.34
CA ILE A 46 -9.13 -21.86 -22.45
C ILE A 46 -9.83 -22.79 -21.47
N ALA A 47 -9.27 -23.99 -21.31
CA ALA A 47 -9.66 -24.94 -20.29
C ALA A 47 -8.63 -24.94 -19.13
N PRO A 48 -9.02 -25.29 -17.89
CA PRO A 48 -8.08 -25.40 -16.76
C PRO A 48 -6.86 -26.28 -17.07
N GLU A 49 -7.02 -27.35 -17.87
CA GLU A 49 -5.99 -28.30 -18.27
C GLU A 49 -4.93 -27.71 -19.22
N ASP A 50 -5.20 -26.53 -19.80
CA ASP A 50 -4.25 -25.84 -20.67
C ASP A 50 -3.11 -25.16 -19.89
N ILE A 51 -3.21 -25.10 -18.55
CA ILE A 51 -2.18 -24.58 -17.67
C ILE A 51 -1.17 -25.68 -17.37
N LYS A 52 -0.11 -25.75 -18.16
CA LYS A 52 0.94 -26.77 -18.06
C LYS A 52 2.22 -26.24 -17.41
N THR A 53 2.48 -24.95 -17.55
CA THR A 53 3.63 -24.24 -17.01
C THR A 53 3.18 -22.92 -16.36
N LEU A 54 4.00 -22.30 -15.51
CA LEU A 54 3.69 -20.96 -14.95
C LEU A 54 3.53 -19.91 -16.05
N ALA A 55 4.28 -20.03 -17.14
CA ALA A 55 4.17 -19.11 -18.28
C ALA A 55 2.78 -19.13 -18.95
N ASP A 56 2.00 -20.18 -18.74
CA ASP A 56 0.64 -20.28 -19.29
C ASP A 56 -0.37 -19.38 -18.58
N ILE A 57 -0.02 -18.80 -17.44
CA ILE A 57 -0.86 -17.82 -16.73
C ILE A 57 -1.28 -16.66 -17.64
N LYS A 58 -0.41 -16.25 -18.56
CA LYS A 58 -0.68 -15.19 -19.54
C LYS A 58 -1.83 -15.50 -20.53
N LYS A 59 -2.24 -16.77 -20.63
CA LYS A 59 -3.39 -17.18 -21.44
C LYS A 59 -4.70 -16.84 -20.72
N LEU A 60 -4.69 -16.81 -19.37
CA LEU A 60 -5.86 -16.55 -18.57
C LEU A 60 -6.32 -15.08 -18.69
N PRO A 61 -7.65 -14.84 -18.72
CA PRO A 61 -8.19 -13.49 -18.81
C PRO A 61 -7.89 -12.68 -17.56
N PHE A 62 -7.79 -11.36 -17.72
CA PHE A 62 -7.68 -10.44 -16.60
C PHE A 62 -8.99 -10.31 -15.86
N THR A 63 -8.89 -10.04 -14.56
CA THR A 63 -9.97 -9.56 -13.73
C THR A 63 -9.73 -8.07 -13.43
N VAL A 64 -10.76 -7.25 -13.52
CA VAL A 64 -10.69 -5.81 -13.21
C VAL A 64 -11.67 -5.43 -12.11
N LYS A 65 -11.46 -4.27 -11.50
CA LYS A 65 -12.32 -3.78 -10.39
C LYS A 65 -13.81 -3.72 -10.76
N GLN A 66 -14.13 -3.41 -12.03
CA GLN A 66 -15.50 -3.36 -12.50
C GLN A 66 -16.17 -4.74 -12.44
N ASP A 67 -15.45 -5.82 -12.75
CA ASP A 67 -16.00 -7.18 -12.65
C ASP A 67 -16.46 -7.51 -11.23
N LEU A 68 -15.70 -7.07 -10.22
CA LEU A 68 -16.06 -7.23 -8.81
C LEU A 68 -17.30 -6.42 -8.43
N ARG A 69 -17.44 -5.20 -8.97
CA ARG A 69 -18.61 -4.35 -8.76
C ARG A 69 -19.88 -4.93 -9.41
N ASP A 70 -19.75 -5.47 -10.62
CA ASP A 70 -20.85 -6.10 -11.37
C ASP A 70 -21.27 -7.43 -10.72
N ALA A 71 -20.36 -8.07 -10.01
CA ALA A 71 -20.59 -9.28 -9.24
C ALA A 71 -21.16 -9.04 -7.82
N TYR A 72 -21.43 -7.79 -7.45
CA TYR A 72 -22.00 -7.44 -6.14
C TYR A 72 -23.29 -8.20 -5.84
N PRO A 73 -23.56 -8.67 -4.59
CA PRO A 73 -22.61 -8.64 -3.48
C PRO A 73 -21.69 -9.87 -3.42
N PHE A 74 -22.11 -11.08 -3.84
CA PHE A 74 -21.42 -12.34 -3.53
C PHE A 74 -21.14 -13.23 -4.74
N LYS A 75 -21.33 -12.74 -5.97
CA LYS A 75 -21.19 -13.57 -7.18
C LYS A 75 -19.76 -13.97 -7.52
N MET A 76 -18.75 -13.37 -6.81
CA MET A 76 -17.35 -13.77 -6.87
C MET A 76 -16.94 -14.72 -5.73
N PHE A 77 -17.88 -15.17 -4.89
CA PHE A 77 -17.57 -16.14 -3.85
C PHE A 77 -17.63 -17.56 -4.42
N ALA A 78 -16.58 -18.33 -4.17
CA ALA A 78 -16.43 -19.71 -4.59
C ALA A 78 -16.99 -20.70 -3.56
N VAL A 79 -17.37 -20.21 -2.38
CA VAL A 79 -17.92 -21.01 -1.25
C VAL A 79 -19.32 -20.52 -0.90
N PRO A 80 -20.17 -21.37 -0.30
CA PRO A 80 -21.46 -20.92 0.24
C PRO A 80 -21.26 -19.96 1.42
N ASN A 81 -22.21 -19.04 1.64
CA ASN A 81 -22.14 -18.04 2.69
C ASN A 81 -21.94 -18.63 4.11
N SER A 82 -22.36 -19.88 4.34
CA SER A 82 -22.14 -20.56 5.62
C SER A 82 -20.68 -20.86 5.95
N GLN A 83 -19.78 -20.78 4.97
CA GLN A 83 -18.33 -20.94 5.15
C GLN A 83 -17.60 -19.59 5.21
N VAL A 84 -18.31 -18.49 4.99
CA VAL A 84 -17.74 -17.13 5.04
C VAL A 84 -17.78 -16.64 6.48
N VAL A 85 -16.60 -16.43 7.07
CA VAL A 85 -16.46 -15.99 8.48
C VAL A 85 -16.18 -14.51 8.61
N ARG A 86 -15.78 -13.84 7.51
CA ARG A 86 -15.53 -12.39 7.49
C ARG A 86 -15.79 -11.81 6.11
N ILE A 87 -16.31 -10.58 6.08
CA ILE A 87 -16.51 -9.80 4.85
C ILE A 87 -15.86 -8.45 5.03
N HIS A 88 -15.09 -8.04 4.04
CA HIS A 88 -14.60 -6.67 3.88
C HIS A 88 -15.14 -6.06 2.59
N ALA A 89 -15.16 -4.73 2.55
CA ALA A 89 -15.57 -4.01 1.35
C ALA A 89 -14.79 -2.72 1.19
N SER A 90 -14.47 -2.36 -0.05
CA SER A 90 -13.90 -1.05 -0.34
C SER A 90 -14.98 0.03 -0.24
N SER A 91 -14.59 1.25 0.18
CA SER A 91 -15.48 2.42 0.12
C SER A 91 -15.74 2.80 -1.34
N GLY A 92 -16.86 2.35 -1.89
CA GLY A 92 -17.28 2.74 -3.24
C GLY A 92 -17.77 4.19 -3.24
N THR A 93 -16.96 5.12 -3.67
CA THR A 93 -17.38 6.53 -3.87
C THR A 93 -18.26 6.69 -5.09
N THR A 94 -18.22 5.75 -6.03
CA THR A 94 -19.00 5.76 -7.28
C THR A 94 -19.49 4.35 -7.63
N GLY A 95 -20.70 3.98 -7.22
CA GLY A 95 -21.32 2.69 -7.55
C GLY A 95 -21.24 1.64 -6.42
N ASN A 96 -21.43 0.35 -6.76
CA ASN A 96 -21.38 -0.76 -5.81
C ASN A 96 -19.96 -0.89 -5.22
N ALA A 97 -19.89 -1.20 -3.93
CA ALA A 97 -18.61 -1.55 -3.27
C ALA A 97 -18.03 -2.85 -3.86
N THR A 98 -16.71 -2.99 -3.85
CA THR A 98 -16.09 -4.31 -4.05
C THR A 98 -16.17 -5.08 -2.75
N VAL A 99 -16.79 -6.25 -2.78
CA VAL A 99 -16.99 -7.10 -1.59
C VAL A 99 -16.05 -8.29 -1.65
N VAL A 100 -15.36 -8.55 -0.55
CA VAL A 100 -14.37 -9.62 -0.43
C VAL A 100 -14.70 -10.46 0.78
N GLY A 101 -14.87 -11.76 0.58
CA GLY A 101 -15.12 -12.72 1.64
C GLY A 101 -13.87 -13.50 2.04
N TYR A 102 -13.89 -14.04 3.25
CA TYR A 102 -12.82 -14.85 3.82
C TYR A 102 -13.39 -16.06 4.54
N THR A 103 -12.80 -17.23 4.28
CA THR A 103 -12.98 -18.44 5.11
C THR A 103 -12.02 -18.39 6.31
N GLU A 104 -12.13 -19.34 7.23
CA GLU A 104 -11.15 -19.51 8.31
C GLU A 104 -9.73 -19.74 7.76
N LYS A 105 -9.60 -20.51 6.68
CA LYS A 105 -8.32 -20.78 6.03
C LYS A 105 -7.75 -19.49 5.37
N ASP A 106 -8.61 -18.68 4.74
CA ASP A 106 -8.19 -17.38 4.21
C ASP A 106 -7.64 -16.47 5.31
N LEU A 107 -8.32 -16.40 6.47
CA LEU A 107 -7.88 -15.59 7.60
C LEU A 107 -6.57 -16.11 8.19
N LYS A 108 -6.39 -17.43 8.26
CA LYS A 108 -5.12 -18.03 8.72
C LYS A 108 -3.98 -17.66 7.77
N SER A 109 -4.16 -17.84 6.46
CA SER A 109 -3.15 -17.49 5.45
C SER A 109 -2.80 -16.00 5.50
N TRP A 110 -3.79 -15.13 5.70
CA TRP A 110 -3.58 -13.69 5.86
C TRP A 110 -2.78 -13.38 7.14
N GLY A 111 -3.13 -14.02 8.26
CA GLY A 111 -2.38 -13.90 9.51
C GLY A 111 -0.92 -14.32 9.34
N ASP A 112 -0.67 -15.45 8.69
CA ASP A 112 0.68 -15.96 8.43
C ASP A 112 1.50 -14.98 7.55
N CYS A 113 0.91 -14.43 6.49
CA CYS A 113 1.58 -13.43 5.66
C CYS A 113 1.98 -12.17 6.46
N PHE A 114 1.07 -11.63 7.27
CA PHE A 114 1.37 -10.43 8.05
C PHE A 114 2.36 -10.71 9.20
N ALA A 115 2.30 -11.89 9.82
CA ALA A 115 3.26 -12.32 10.84
C ALA A 115 4.72 -12.34 10.32
N ARG A 116 4.93 -12.74 9.05
CA ARG A 116 6.26 -12.65 8.39
C ARG A 116 6.81 -11.22 8.43
N PHE A 117 5.93 -10.23 8.24
CA PHE A 117 6.33 -8.82 8.18
C PHE A 117 6.63 -8.25 9.58
N ILE A 118 5.88 -8.68 10.59
CA ILE A 118 6.22 -8.35 11.99
C ILE A 118 7.62 -8.89 12.32
N VAL A 119 7.91 -10.13 11.94
CA VAL A 119 9.26 -10.72 12.14
C VAL A 119 10.32 -10.03 11.30
N ALA A 120 10.01 -9.61 10.07
CA ALA A 120 10.92 -8.83 9.22
C ALA A 120 11.21 -7.45 9.82
N ALA A 121 10.26 -6.85 10.55
CA ALA A 121 10.44 -5.61 11.31
C ALA A 121 11.23 -5.78 12.61
N GLY A 122 11.62 -7.01 12.96
CA GLY A 122 12.35 -7.33 14.19
C GLY A 122 11.46 -7.80 15.34
N GLY A 123 10.14 -7.92 15.12
CA GLY A 123 9.19 -8.38 16.13
C GLY A 123 9.26 -9.88 16.41
N SER A 124 8.71 -10.27 17.54
CA SER A 124 8.61 -11.65 18.03
C SER A 124 7.29 -11.86 18.78
N LYS A 125 7.05 -13.05 19.28
CA LYS A 125 5.85 -13.34 20.10
C LYS A 125 5.78 -12.54 21.40
N GLU A 126 6.90 -11.99 21.88
CA GLU A 126 6.95 -11.12 23.05
C GLU A 126 6.60 -9.66 22.72
N SER A 127 6.47 -9.31 21.43
CA SER A 127 6.23 -7.93 20.99
C SER A 127 4.83 -7.43 21.33
N ILE A 128 4.75 -6.13 21.61
CA ILE A 128 3.49 -5.40 21.79
C ILE A 128 3.25 -4.58 20.52
N VAL A 129 2.23 -4.96 19.76
CA VAL A 129 1.90 -4.34 18.47
C VAL A 129 0.72 -3.39 18.64
N GLN A 130 0.96 -2.09 18.45
CA GLN A 130 -0.10 -1.09 18.46
C GLN A 130 -0.68 -0.92 17.06
N VAL A 131 -1.97 -1.28 16.90
CA VAL A 131 -2.67 -1.19 15.62
C VAL A 131 -3.51 0.08 15.61
N ALA A 132 -3.00 1.08 14.90
CA ALA A 132 -3.61 2.39 14.69
C ALA A 132 -4.19 2.58 13.28
N TYR A 133 -4.39 1.50 12.53
CA TYR A 133 -5.27 1.47 11.36
C TYR A 133 -6.73 1.45 11.75
N GLY A 134 -7.61 2.06 10.96
CA GLY A 134 -9.05 1.99 11.17
C GLY A 134 -9.58 0.55 11.11
N TYR A 135 -10.41 0.18 12.09
CA TYR A 135 -11.17 -1.07 12.09
C TYR A 135 -12.52 -0.87 11.40
N GLY A 136 -13.06 -1.91 10.78
CA GLY A 136 -14.35 -1.88 10.09
C GLY A 136 -14.31 -2.64 8.77
N LEU A 137 -15.00 -2.13 7.75
CA LEU A 137 -15.01 -2.76 6.42
C LEU A 137 -13.67 -2.68 5.69
N PHE A 138 -12.83 -1.72 6.04
CA PHE A 138 -11.46 -1.61 5.54
C PHE A 138 -10.57 -2.70 6.14
N THR A 139 -9.65 -3.23 5.35
CA THR A 139 -8.85 -4.41 5.73
C THR A 139 -7.66 -4.13 6.65
N GLY A 140 -7.21 -2.86 6.72
CA GLY A 140 -5.94 -2.49 7.36
C GLY A 140 -5.83 -2.91 8.84
N GLY A 141 -6.80 -2.47 9.68
CA GLY A 141 -6.78 -2.74 11.12
C GLY A 141 -6.87 -4.23 11.44
N LEU A 142 -7.87 -4.90 10.87
CA LEU A 142 -8.09 -6.33 11.13
C LEU A 142 -6.98 -7.22 10.54
N GLY A 143 -6.35 -6.81 9.44
CA GLY A 143 -5.22 -7.56 8.86
C GLY A 143 -3.98 -7.51 9.75
N ALA A 144 -3.60 -6.32 10.23
CA ALA A 144 -2.49 -6.17 11.17
C ALA A 144 -2.74 -6.90 12.49
N HIS A 145 -3.96 -6.77 13.02
CA HIS A 145 -4.40 -7.47 14.22
C HIS A 145 -4.26 -9.00 14.07
N GLN A 146 -4.84 -9.55 13.00
CA GLN A 146 -4.79 -11.00 12.72
C GLN A 146 -3.36 -11.52 12.61
N GLY A 147 -2.46 -10.75 11.98
CA GLY A 147 -1.05 -11.16 11.86
C GLY A 147 -0.30 -11.12 13.18
N ALA A 148 -0.57 -10.11 14.02
CA ALA A 148 0.04 -10.00 15.33
C ALA A 148 -0.44 -11.15 16.26
N GLU A 149 -1.73 -11.46 16.26
CA GLU A 149 -2.26 -12.63 17.00
C GLU A 149 -1.71 -13.95 16.47
N ALA A 150 -1.56 -14.12 15.15
CA ALA A 150 -1.01 -15.33 14.54
C ALA A 150 0.45 -15.58 14.99
N LEU A 151 1.25 -14.52 15.16
CA LEU A 151 2.60 -14.60 15.72
C LEU A 151 2.60 -14.86 17.24
N GLY A 152 1.51 -14.54 17.94
CA GLY A 152 1.39 -14.62 19.40
C GLY A 152 1.78 -13.33 20.13
N CYS A 153 1.79 -12.18 19.44
CA CYS A 153 2.06 -10.87 20.02
C CYS A 153 0.91 -10.40 20.92
N THR A 154 1.22 -9.47 21.83
CA THR A 154 0.18 -8.65 22.48
C THR A 154 -0.28 -7.56 21.52
N VAL A 155 -1.59 -7.47 21.26
CA VAL A 155 -2.17 -6.46 20.36
C VAL A 155 -2.86 -5.37 21.16
N ILE A 156 -2.55 -4.11 20.82
CA ILE A 156 -3.30 -2.94 21.29
C ILE A 156 -4.18 -2.44 20.12
N PRO A 157 -5.49 -2.76 20.11
CA PRO A 157 -6.38 -2.46 18.96
C PRO A 157 -6.94 -1.04 19.06
N MET A 158 -6.09 -0.03 18.90
CA MET A 158 -6.45 1.37 19.10
C MET A 158 -7.40 1.93 18.04
N SER A 159 -7.37 1.40 16.82
CA SER A 159 -7.99 2.03 15.64
C SER A 159 -7.30 3.35 15.27
N SER A 160 -7.75 4.02 14.21
CA SER A 160 -7.29 5.37 13.87
C SER A 160 -7.98 6.43 14.74
N GLY A 161 -7.33 7.57 14.91
CA GLY A 161 -7.85 8.70 15.70
C GLY A 161 -7.47 8.67 17.18
N ASN A 162 -7.97 9.66 17.91
CA ASN A 162 -7.68 9.86 19.32
C ASN A 162 -6.16 9.91 19.63
N THR A 163 -5.45 10.75 18.90
CA THR A 163 -3.98 10.80 18.83
C THR A 163 -3.33 10.93 20.21
N LYS A 164 -3.87 11.73 21.13
CA LYS A 164 -3.35 11.83 22.49
C LYS A 164 -3.34 10.49 23.24
N ARG A 165 -4.39 9.70 23.07
CA ARG A 165 -4.48 8.38 23.70
C ARG A 165 -3.57 7.36 23.03
N GLN A 166 -3.35 7.49 21.73
CA GLN A 166 -2.33 6.69 21.00
C GLN A 166 -0.94 6.90 21.62
N ILE A 167 -0.56 8.16 21.81
CA ILE A 167 0.72 8.57 22.38
C ILE A 167 0.85 8.06 23.81
N GLN A 168 -0.15 8.30 24.64
CA GLN A 168 -0.19 7.84 26.03
C GLN A 168 0.01 6.33 26.13
N PHE A 169 -0.75 5.53 25.35
CA PHE A 169 -0.65 4.08 25.41
C PHE A 169 0.65 3.54 24.81
N MET A 170 1.18 4.19 23.78
CA MET A 170 2.50 3.87 23.24
C MET A 170 3.59 4.02 24.32
N HIS A 171 3.51 5.08 25.10
CA HIS A 171 4.41 5.31 26.25
C HIS A 171 4.17 4.33 27.39
N ASP A 172 2.92 4.21 27.87
CA ASP A 172 2.59 3.46 29.09
C ASP A 172 2.71 1.95 28.91
N PHE A 173 2.28 1.42 27.76
CA PHE A 173 2.31 -0.02 27.45
C PHE A 173 3.60 -0.47 26.78
N LYS A 174 4.51 0.48 26.48
CA LYS A 174 5.79 0.19 25.84
C LYS A 174 5.62 -0.58 24.54
N SER A 175 4.69 -0.12 23.68
CA SER A 175 4.52 -0.69 22.34
C SER A 175 5.85 -0.65 21.59
N ASP A 176 6.26 -1.77 20.99
CA ASP A 176 7.52 -1.86 20.24
C ASP A 176 7.34 -1.87 18.72
N ILE A 177 6.10 -2.14 18.23
CA ILE A 177 5.75 -2.04 16.82
C ILE A 177 4.47 -1.21 16.65
N LEU A 178 4.53 -0.23 15.72
CA LEU A 178 3.39 0.59 15.32
C LEU A 178 2.91 0.17 13.93
N CYS A 179 1.59 -0.05 13.76
CA CYS A 179 0.95 -0.30 12.46
C CYS A 179 -0.06 0.81 12.17
N CYS A 180 0.23 1.68 11.19
CA CYS A 180 -0.67 2.77 10.79
C CYS A 180 -0.36 3.26 9.36
N THR A 181 -1.04 4.32 8.90
CA THR A 181 -0.68 5.00 7.65
C THR A 181 0.53 5.91 7.86
N PRO A 182 1.36 6.16 6.82
CA PRO A 182 2.48 7.10 6.89
C PRO A 182 2.11 8.49 7.42
N SER A 183 1.04 9.09 6.87
CA SER A 183 0.57 10.41 7.33
C SER A 183 0.18 10.41 8.81
N TYR A 184 -0.38 9.30 9.31
CA TYR A 184 -0.76 9.20 10.71
C TYR A 184 0.45 8.98 11.63
N ALA A 185 1.44 8.20 11.17
CA ALA A 185 2.71 8.07 11.91
C ALA A 185 3.41 9.42 12.08
N LEU A 186 3.46 10.21 11.00
CA LEU A 186 4.02 11.57 11.05
C LEU A 186 3.25 12.46 12.03
N HIS A 187 1.91 12.43 11.97
CA HIS A 187 1.06 13.19 12.89
C HIS A 187 1.22 12.75 14.36
N ILE A 188 1.39 11.46 14.63
CA ILE A 188 1.68 10.95 15.98
C ILE A 188 3.02 11.52 16.48
N GLY A 189 4.06 11.54 15.63
CA GLY A 189 5.37 12.10 15.98
C GLY A 189 5.31 13.60 16.29
N GLU A 190 4.62 14.38 15.44
CA GLU A 190 4.39 15.82 15.65
C GLU A 190 3.63 16.07 16.97
N SER A 191 2.53 15.33 17.19
CA SER A 191 1.69 15.50 18.38
C SER A 191 2.38 15.07 19.67
N ALA A 192 3.23 14.04 19.62
CA ALA A 192 4.01 13.60 20.77
C ALA A 192 5.00 14.68 21.21
N ALA A 193 5.69 15.32 20.27
CA ALA A 193 6.58 16.43 20.56
C ALA A 193 5.82 17.64 21.16
N ASP A 194 4.63 17.97 20.62
CA ASP A 194 3.77 19.04 21.16
C ASP A 194 3.28 18.75 22.58
N ASP A 195 3.00 17.48 22.91
CA ASP A 195 2.59 17.05 24.25
C ASP A 195 3.80 16.89 25.24
N GLY A 196 5.03 17.22 24.78
CA GLY A 196 6.24 17.27 25.60
C GLY A 196 7.01 15.96 25.70
N TYR A 197 6.68 14.95 24.89
CA TYR A 197 7.48 13.72 24.79
C TYR A 197 8.69 13.93 23.85
N ASN A 198 9.74 13.17 24.14
CA ASN A 198 10.85 12.95 23.20
C ASN A 198 10.78 11.51 22.70
N PRO A 199 10.06 11.24 21.57
CA PRO A 199 9.74 9.88 21.17
C PRO A 199 10.95 8.94 21.10
N PRO A 200 12.12 9.33 20.54
CA PRO A 200 13.30 8.46 20.50
C PRO A 200 13.81 8.00 21.88
N GLN A 201 13.45 8.71 22.95
CA GLN A 201 13.90 8.40 24.31
C GLN A 201 12.78 7.86 25.21
N ASP A 202 11.55 8.33 25.01
CA ASP A 202 10.42 8.03 25.88
C ASP A 202 9.64 6.79 25.43
N PHE A 203 9.68 6.47 24.11
CA PHE A 203 8.94 5.34 23.56
C PHE A 203 9.84 4.11 23.36
N ALA A 204 9.24 2.92 23.48
CA ALA A 204 9.92 1.66 23.20
C ALA A 204 9.79 1.24 21.71
N VAL A 205 9.02 1.98 20.92
CA VAL A 205 8.72 1.63 19.54
C VAL A 205 10.00 1.65 18.70
N SER A 206 10.34 0.49 18.12
CA SER A 206 11.56 0.30 17.33
C SER A 206 11.31 0.18 15.84
N ALA A 207 10.06 -0.16 15.46
CA ALA A 207 9.68 -0.28 14.06
C ALA A 207 8.21 0.16 13.84
N ALA A 208 7.96 0.67 12.64
CA ALA A 208 6.61 0.91 12.16
C ALA A 208 6.37 0.19 10.82
N ILE A 209 5.23 -0.48 10.70
CA ILE A 209 4.77 -1.12 9.46
C ILE A 209 3.68 -0.22 8.89
N LEU A 210 4.05 0.55 7.87
CA LEU A 210 3.22 1.61 7.32
C LEU A 210 2.73 1.29 5.92
N GLY A 211 1.49 1.65 5.59
CA GLY A 211 0.94 1.45 4.25
C GLY A 211 -0.44 2.07 4.06
N ALA A 212 -1.15 1.64 3.03
CA ALA A 212 -2.43 2.15 2.55
C ALA A 212 -2.35 3.49 1.81
N GLU A 213 -1.21 4.16 1.83
CA GLU A 213 -0.90 5.36 1.05
C GLU A 213 0.60 5.36 0.69
N PRO A 214 1.02 6.11 -0.33
CA PRO A 214 2.45 6.24 -0.66
C PRO A 214 3.25 6.82 0.52
N CYS A 215 4.49 6.38 0.65
CA CYS A 215 5.46 6.91 1.59
C CYS A 215 6.75 7.22 0.83
N SER A 216 6.99 8.50 0.54
CA SER A 216 8.24 8.92 -0.09
C SER A 216 9.45 8.69 0.81
N GLU A 217 10.63 8.69 0.25
CA GLU A 217 11.86 8.57 1.05
C GLU A 217 12.01 9.72 2.05
N GLY A 218 11.64 10.94 1.63
CA GLY A 218 11.66 12.10 2.53
C GLY A 218 10.67 11.97 3.69
N MET A 219 9.43 11.54 3.44
CA MET A 219 8.44 11.29 4.48
C MET A 219 8.90 10.16 5.42
N ARG A 220 9.47 9.07 4.88
CA ARG A 220 10.04 7.97 5.67
C ARG A 220 11.08 8.50 6.65
N LYS A 221 12.05 9.27 6.13
CA LYS A 221 13.14 9.83 6.93
C LYS A 221 12.61 10.74 8.03
N GLU A 222 11.64 11.60 7.72
CA GLU A 222 11.01 12.48 8.70
C GLU A 222 10.30 11.69 9.82
N ILE A 223 9.59 10.61 9.48
CA ILE A 223 8.93 9.73 10.47
C ILE A 223 9.99 9.02 11.34
N GLU A 224 11.04 8.47 10.72
CA GLU A 224 12.12 7.76 11.43
C GLU A 224 12.85 8.69 12.40
N GLU A 225 13.14 9.92 12.00
CA GLU A 225 13.77 10.93 12.85
C GLU A 225 12.89 11.37 14.02
N LYS A 226 11.59 11.66 13.73
CA LYS A 226 10.65 12.14 14.77
C LYS A 226 10.31 11.08 15.81
N LEU A 227 10.17 9.83 15.40
CA LEU A 227 9.74 8.73 16.28
C LEU A 227 10.90 7.86 16.79
N GLY A 228 12.09 7.98 16.22
CA GLY A 228 13.27 7.18 16.60
C GLY A 228 13.15 5.70 16.27
N LEU A 229 12.42 5.36 15.19
CA LEU A 229 12.13 3.99 14.78
C LEU A 229 12.53 3.73 13.33
N ARG A 230 12.44 2.48 12.89
CA ARG A 230 12.58 2.10 11.49
C ARG A 230 11.21 1.95 10.83
N VAL A 231 11.04 2.52 9.65
CA VAL A 231 9.82 2.38 8.84
C VAL A 231 9.98 1.23 7.84
N LEU A 232 9.01 0.32 7.80
CA LEU A 232 8.84 -0.68 6.75
C LEU A 232 7.55 -0.40 5.98
N ASP A 233 7.66 -0.28 4.66
CA ASP A 233 6.49 -0.12 3.79
C ASP A 233 5.80 -1.48 3.58
N ILE A 234 4.46 -1.49 3.67
CA ILE A 234 3.63 -2.67 3.43
C ILE A 234 2.61 -2.39 2.33
N TYR A 235 2.56 -3.30 1.37
CA TYR A 235 1.60 -3.26 0.27
C TYR A 235 0.49 -4.30 0.44
N GLY A 236 -0.69 -3.90 0.05
CA GLY A 236 -1.86 -4.77 -0.09
C GLY A 236 -3.09 -3.97 -0.47
N LEU A 237 -4.09 -4.68 -0.96
CA LEU A 237 -5.37 -4.12 -1.35
C LEU A 237 -6.49 -5.07 -0.94
N SER A 238 -7.64 -4.51 -0.60
CA SER A 238 -8.78 -5.27 -0.06
C SER A 238 -9.21 -6.39 -1.01
N GLU A 239 -9.16 -6.15 -2.31
CA GLU A 239 -9.59 -7.09 -3.34
C GLU A 239 -8.75 -8.37 -3.33
N VAL A 240 -7.44 -8.26 -3.14
CA VAL A 240 -6.51 -9.41 -3.13
C VAL A 240 -6.50 -10.10 -1.77
N MET A 241 -6.09 -9.39 -0.71
CA MET A 241 -6.07 -9.94 0.64
C MET A 241 -6.20 -8.87 1.74
N GLY A 242 -5.81 -7.61 1.49
CA GLY A 242 -5.58 -6.55 2.46
C GLY A 242 -4.07 -6.36 2.67
N PRO A 243 -3.61 -5.71 3.76
CA PRO A 243 -2.19 -5.64 4.07
C PRO A 243 -1.65 -7.06 4.31
N GLY A 244 -0.54 -7.39 3.66
CA GLY A 244 0.02 -8.74 3.75
C GLY A 244 0.39 -9.34 2.40
N VAL A 245 0.19 -8.62 1.28
CA VAL A 245 0.60 -9.09 -0.05
C VAL A 245 2.10 -8.97 -0.23
N ALA A 246 2.68 -7.82 0.13
CA ALA A 246 4.12 -7.59 0.11
C ALA A 246 4.55 -6.61 1.21
N CYS A 247 5.78 -6.71 1.68
CA CYS A 247 6.36 -5.78 2.66
C CYS A 247 7.88 -5.72 2.56
N GLU A 248 8.45 -4.62 2.95
CA GLU A 248 9.89 -4.48 3.11
C GLU A 248 10.43 -5.34 4.25
N CYS A 249 11.71 -5.61 4.19
CA CYS A 249 12.50 -6.15 5.30
C CYS A 249 13.41 -5.04 5.86
N ASP A 250 14.28 -5.42 6.80
CA ASP A 250 15.27 -4.54 7.43
C ASP A 250 16.27 -3.90 6.43
N ARG A 251 16.30 -4.36 5.17
CA ARG A 251 17.16 -3.78 4.11
C ARG A 251 16.47 -2.63 3.37
N GLN A 252 15.18 -2.44 3.53
CA GLN A 252 14.39 -1.35 2.91
C GLN A 252 14.66 -1.22 1.39
N ASN A 253 14.85 -2.36 0.72
CA ASN A 253 15.18 -2.43 -0.71
C ASN A 253 14.13 -3.23 -1.47
N GLY A 254 12.93 -2.64 -1.58
CA GLY A 254 11.75 -3.25 -2.19
C GLY A 254 10.98 -4.19 -1.25
N LEU A 255 9.74 -4.45 -1.63
CA LEU A 255 8.75 -5.19 -0.84
C LEU A 255 8.73 -6.65 -1.29
N HIS A 256 9.06 -7.59 -0.41
CA HIS A 256 8.96 -9.02 -0.67
C HIS A 256 7.50 -9.44 -0.82
N VAL A 257 7.15 -9.98 -1.97
CA VAL A 257 5.81 -10.55 -2.24
C VAL A 257 5.72 -11.91 -1.56
N CYS A 258 4.61 -12.23 -0.89
CA CYS A 258 4.36 -13.59 -0.37
C CYS A 258 4.05 -14.53 -1.54
N GLU A 259 5.06 -14.94 -2.30
CA GLU A 259 4.92 -15.65 -3.57
C GLU A 259 4.41 -17.09 -3.45
N ASP A 260 4.43 -17.64 -2.26
CA ASP A 260 3.71 -18.88 -1.95
C ASP A 260 2.18 -18.68 -1.91
N HIS A 261 1.68 -17.46 -1.74
CA HIS A 261 0.26 -17.12 -1.76
C HIS A 261 -0.18 -16.37 -3.01
N PHE A 262 0.75 -15.70 -3.70
CA PHE A 262 0.47 -14.82 -4.83
C PHE A 262 1.42 -15.06 -6.00
N ILE A 263 0.90 -15.01 -7.21
CA ILE A 263 1.72 -14.80 -8.41
C ILE A 263 1.60 -13.34 -8.78
N VAL A 264 2.74 -12.66 -8.92
CA VAL A 264 2.84 -11.27 -9.37
C VAL A 264 3.35 -11.21 -10.80
N GLU A 265 2.66 -10.44 -11.64
CA GLU A 265 3.09 -10.07 -12.99
C GLU A 265 3.20 -8.56 -13.05
N ILE A 266 4.15 -8.04 -13.81
CA ILE A 266 4.20 -6.61 -14.15
C ILE A 266 3.92 -6.51 -15.66
N ILE A 267 2.92 -5.72 -16.03
CA ILE A 267 2.49 -5.58 -17.41
C ILE A 267 2.54 -4.12 -17.88
N ASP A 268 2.74 -3.93 -19.16
CA ASP A 268 2.49 -2.64 -19.78
C ASP A 268 0.97 -2.34 -19.74
N PRO A 269 0.53 -1.22 -19.19
CA PRO A 269 -0.91 -0.94 -18.99
C PRO A 269 -1.68 -0.71 -20.31
N GLU A 270 -0.99 -0.40 -21.42
CA GLU A 270 -1.59 -0.16 -22.74
C GLU A 270 -1.64 -1.44 -23.57
N THR A 271 -0.50 -2.12 -23.70
CA THR A 271 -0.40 -3.35 -24.53
C THR A 271 -0.87 -4.59 -23.78
N LEU A 272 -0.93 -4.56 -22.45
CA LEU A 272 -1.28 -5.67 -21.56
C LEU A 272 -0.29 -6.85 -21.63
N LEU A 273 0.89 -6.62 -22.17
CA LEU A 273 1.95 -7.61 -22.24
C LEU A 273 2.87 -7.52 -21.02
N PRO A 274 3.43 -8.65 -20.54
CA PRO A 274 4.44 -8.62 -19.49
C PRO A 274 5.65 -7.78 -19.90
N VAL A 275 6.21 -7.03 -18.94
CA VAL A 275 7.46 -6.29 -19.12
C VAL A 275 8.62 -7.04 -18.45
N PRO A 276 9.87 -6.84 -18.89
CA PRO A 276 11.06 -7.39 -18.24
C PRO A 276 11.23 -6.89 -16.80
N ASP A 277 11.85 -7.70 -15.94
CA ASP A 277 12.22 -7.31 -14.59
C ASP A 277 13.06 -6.02 -14.60
N GLY A 278 12.78 -5.12 -13.66
CA GLY A 278 13.36 -3.78 -13.60
C GLY A 278 12.63 -2.71 -14.42
N GLN A 279 11.75 -3.08 -15.32
CA GLN A 279 10.92 -2.12 -16.08
C GLN A 279 9.62 -1.81 -15.33
N TRP A 280 9.22 -0.54 -15.32
CA TRP A 280 7.96 -0.07 -14.73
C TRP A 280 6.75 -0.54 -15.53
N GLY A 281 5.70 -0.95 -14.81
CA GLY A 281 4.43 -1.37 -15.38
C GLY A 281 3.35 -1.50 -14.31
N GLU A 282 2.18 -1.95 -14.70
CA GLU A 282 1.05 -2.20 -13.80
C GLU A 282 1.22 -3.56 -13.09
N ALA A 283 1.09 -3.58 -11.76
CA ALA A 283 1.06 -4.82 -11.00
C ALA A 283 -0.23 -5.59 -11.21
N VAL A 284 -0.09 -6.89 -11.43
CA VAL A 284 -1.20 -7.84 -11.58
C VAL A 284 -1.00 -9.00 -10.61
N PHE A 285 -2.01 -9.34 -9.84
CA PHE A 285 -1.92 -10.41 -8.85
C PHE A 285 -2.91 -11.54 -9.14
N THR A 286 -2.44 -12.77 -8.95
CA THR A 286 -3.25 -13.99 -8.90
C THR A 286 -3.14 -14.59 -7.50
N THR A 287 -4.28 -14.81 -6.81
CA THR A 287 -4.32 -15.34 -5.44
C THR A 287 -4.39 -16.87 -5.47
N ILE A 288 -3.28 -17.55 -5.27
CA ILE A 288 -3.18 -19.01 -5.47
C ILE A 288 -3.54 -19.86 -4.24
N THR A 289 -3.98 -19.23 -3.15
CA THR A 289 -4.39 -19.96 -1.92
C THR A 289 -5.73 -19.52 -1.35
N LYS A 290 -6.34 -18.47 -1.92
CA LYS A 290 -7.58 -17.88 -1.41
C LYS A 290 -8.79 -18.73 -1.79
N GLU A 291 -9.65 -19.05 -0.81
CA GLU A 291 -10.81 -19.92 -1.01
C GLU A 291 -12.09 -19.14 -1.30
N CYS A 292 -12.42 -18.13 -0.48
CA CYS A 292 -13.74 -17.47 -0.58
C CYS A 292 -13.89 -16.67 -1.85
N SER A 293 -12.99 -15.74 -2.11
CA SER A 293 -13.04 -14.83 -3.26
C SER A 293 -11.68 -14.78 -3.97
N PRO A 294 -11.27 -15.88 -4.61
CA PRO A 294 -10.02 -15.95 -5.35
C PRO A 294 -10.05 -15.05 -6.58
N LEU A 295 -8.87 -14.51 -6.95
CA LEU A 295 -8.70 -13.65 -8.11
C LEU A 295 -7.64 -14.22 -9.06
N ILE A 296 -7.96 -14.22 -10.35
CA ILE A 296 -7.03 -14.54 -11.43
C ILE A 296 -6.66 -13.26 -12.17
N ARG A 297 -5.35 -12.99 -12.28
CA ARG A 297 -4.76 -11.88 -13.02
C ARG A 297 -5.47 -10.54 -12.76
N TYR A 298 -5.65 -10.21 -11.47
CA TYR A 298 -6.31 -8.98 -11.07
C TYR A 298 -5.44 -7.77 -11.35
N ARG A 299 -5.93 -6.86 -12.20
CA ARG A 299 -5.30 -5.60 -12.54
C ARG A 299 -5.50 -4.59 -11.42
N THR A 300 -4.43 -4.23 -10.73
CA THR A 300 -4.49 -3.35 -9.55
C THR A 300 -4.55 -1.86 -9.89
N ARG A 301 -4.08 -1.49 -11.08
CA ARG A 301 -3.80 -0.11 -11.48
C ARG A 301 -2.60 0.52 -10.78
N ASP A 302 -1.92 -0.19 -9.90
CA ASP A 302 -0.73 0.28 -9.20
C ASP A 302 0.50 0.10 -10.09
N ILE A 303 1.29 1.16 -10.24
CA ILE A 303 2.52 1.16 -11.05
C ILE A 303 3.71 0.85 -10.17
N THR A 304 4.42 -0.22 -10.51
CA THR A 304 5.64 -0.68 -9.85
C THR A 304 6.53 -1.43 -10.84
N ARG A 305 7.58 -2.06 -10.34
CA ARG A 305 8.47 -2.96 -11.11
C ARG A 305 8.99 -4.08 -10.21
N ILE A 306 9.45 -5.17 -10.79
CA ILE A 306 10.23 -6.16 -10.03
C ILE A 306 11.62 -5.58 -9.76
N VAL A 307 12.05 -5.64 -8.50
CA VAL A 307 13.42 -5.28 -8.11
C VAL A 307 14.33 -6.47 -8.42
N PRO A 308 15.30 -6.34 -9.34
CA PRO A 308 16.17 -7.47 -9.72
C PRO A 308 17.05 -7.97 -8.58
N GLY A 309 17.42 -9.23 -8.64
CA GLY A 309 18.37 -9.88 -7.74
C GLY A 309 17.78 -10.32 -6.40
N ILE A 310 18.56 -11.06 -5.64
CA ILE A 310 18.20 -11.60 -4.32
C ILE A 310 18.48 -10.54 -3.25
N CYS A 311 17.61 -10.44 -2.25
CA CYS A 311 17.80 -9.53 -1.15
C CYS A 311 18.86 -10.04 -0.18
N GLU A 312 19.68 -9.11 0.34
CA GLU A 312 20.69 -9.43 1.37
C GLU A 312 20.10 -9.98 2.68
N CYS A 313 18.79 -9.82 2.90
CA CYS A 313 18.11 -10.41 4.05
C CYS A 313 18.01 -11.95 3.97
N GLY A 314 18.33 -12.55 2.81
CA GLY A 314 18.29 -13.99 2.55
C GLY A 314 16.92 -14.54 2.12
N ARG A 315 15.85 -13.73 2.08
CA ARG A 315 14.57 -14.14 1.48
C ARG A 315 14.71 -14.27 -0.03
N THR A 316 14.13 -15.33 -0.56
CA THR A 316 14.18 -15.64 -2.00
C THR A 316 12.97 -15.11 -2.77
N PHE A 317 11.89 -14.75 -2.08
CA PHE A 317 10.71 -14.14 -2.71
C PHE A 317 11.09 -12.88 -3.47
N ARG A 318 10.57 -12.75 -4.69
CA ARG A 318 10.76 -11.55 -5.50
C ARG A 318 10.24 -10.31 -4.78
N ARG A 319 10.83 -9.19 -5.12
CA ARG A 319 10.44 -7.89 -4.55
C ARG A 319 9.84 -7.02 -5.62
N ILE A 320 8.77 -6.33 -5.27
CA ILE A 320 8.29 -5.19 -6.04
C ILE A 320 8.91 -3.91 -5.47
N ASP A 321 9.12 -2.91 -6.32
CA ASP A 321 9.49 -1.57 -5.89
C ASP A 321 8.29 -0.88 -5.21
N ARG A 322 8.52 0.25 -4.55
CA ARG A 322 7.42 1.07 -4.03
C ARG A 322 6.46 1.44 -5.14
N ILE A 323 5.19 1.60 -4.78
CA ILE A 323 4.18 2.03 -5.73
C ILE A 323 4.45 3.47 -6.14
N ALA A 324 4.81 3.68 -7.40
CA ALA A 324 5.06 5.00 -7.97
C ALA A 324 3.78 5.84 -8.09
N GLY A 325 2.63 5.18 -8.22
CA GLY A 325 1.32 5.81 -8.32
C GLY A 325 0.28 4.83 -8.85
N ARG A 326 -0.93 5.32 -9.05
CA ARG A 326 -2.03 4.54 -9.64
C ARG A 326 -2.44 5.17 -10.96
N THR A 327 -2.72 4.35 -11.96
CA THR A 327 -3.17 4.86 -13.27
C THR A 327 -4.55 5.56 -13.18
N ASP A 328 -5.36 5.26 -12.17
CA ASP A 328 -6.65 5.89 -11.91
C ASP A 328 -6.59 7.09 -10.93
N ASP A 329 -5.47 7.29 -10.23
CA ASP A 329 -5.20 8.48 -9.39
C ASP A 329 -4.27 9.49 -10.11
N MET A 330 -3.88 9.19 -11.33
CA MET A 330 -3.02 10.03 -12.15
C MET A 330 -3.74 11.32 -12.54
N LEU A 331 -3.09 12.44 -12.26
CA LEU A 331 -3.57 13.76 -12.65
C LEU A 331 -3.13 14.06 -14.09
N ILE A 332 -4.08 14.36 -14.96
CA ILE A 332 -3.76 14.86 -16.29
C ILE A 332 -3.78 16.38 -16.21
N ILE A 333 -2.59 16.99 -16.26
CA ILE A 333 -2.42 18.44 -16.14
C ILE A 333 -1.86 18.96 -17.46
N ARG A 334 -2.67 19.69 -18.21
CA ARG A 334 -2.29 20.23 -19.54
C ARG A 334 -1.72 19.16 -20.48
N GLY A 335 -2.28 17.95 -20.43
CA GLY A 335 -1.83 16.82 -21.27
C GLY A 335 -0.61 16.06 -20.73
N VAL A 336 -0.10 16.41 -19.56
CA VAL A 336 0.99 15.70 -18.90
C VAL A 336 0.44 14.86 -17.76
N ASN A 337 0.88 13.60 -17.67
CA ASN A 337 0.55 12.67 -16.61
C ASN A 337 1.40 12.97 -15.37
N VAL A 338 0.79 13.32 -14.25
CA VAL A 338 1.45 13.64 -12.99
C VAL A 338 0.92 12.76 -11.87
N PHE A 339 1.80 12.08 -11.18
CA PHE A 339 1.46 11.35 -9.97
C PHE A 339 1.74 12.21 -8.72
N PRO A 340 0.83 12.24 -7.72
CA PRO A 340 1.07 12.97 -6.47
C PRO A 340 2.38 12.59 -5.76
N SER A 341 2.79 11.31 -5.85
CA SER A 341 4.07 10.82 -5.33
C SER A 341 5.29 11.52 -5.92
N GLN A 342 5.25 11.87 -7.21
CA GLN A 342 6.34 12.60 -7.86
C GLN A 342 6.47 14.03 -7.32
N ILE A 343 5.35 14.65 -6.94
CA ILE A 343 5.36 15.97 -6.27
C ILE A 343 5.99 15.82 -4.89
N GLU A 344 5.59 14.80 -4.13
CA GLU A 344 6.12 14.54 -2.79
C GLU A 344 7.64 14.28 -2.81
N GLU A 345 8.13 13.48 -3.76
CA GLU A 345 9.56 13.24 -3.94
C GLU A 345 10.37 14.51 -4.16
N VAL A 346 9.81 15.49 -4.88
CA VAL A 346 10.49 16.77 -5.12
C VAL A 346 10.48 17.64 -3.88
N ILE A 347 9.34 17.83 -3.24
CA ILE A 347 9.23 18.76 -2.09
C ILE A 347 10.01 18.29 -0.87
N THR A 348 10.10 16.97 -0.66
CA THR A 348 10.84 16.40 0.48
C THR A 348 12.36 16.44 0.33
N GLN A 349 12.89 16.98 -0.78
CA GLN A 349 14.33 17.27 -0.94
C GLN A 349 14.75 18.60 -0.31
N PHE A 350 13.78 19.45 0.06
CA PHE A 350 14.04 20.76 0.66
C PHE A 350 13.98 20.65 2.20
N GLU A 351 15.07 20.95 2.87
CA GLU A 351 15.17 20.88 4.33
C GLU A 351 14.24 21.87 5.05
N GLU A 352 13.83 22.93 4.36
CA GLU A 352 12.89 23.94 4.88
C GLU A 352 11.43 23.52 4.78
N ILE A 353 11.12 22.41 4.10
CA ILE A 353 9.76 21.93 3.83
C ILE A 353 9.53 20.60 4.57
N THR A 354 8.36 20.47 5.18
CA THR A 354 7.90 19.21 5.77
C THR A 354 7.20 18.32 4.71
N ALA A 355 6.94 17.05 5.03
CA ALA A 355 6.14 16.16 4.16
C ALA A 355 4.62 16.47 4.18
N GLN A 356 4.23 17.61 4.74
CA GLN A 356 2.82 18.06 4.76
C GLN A 356 2.53 18.94 3.55
N TYR A 357 1.71 18.43 2.63
CA TYR A 357 1.35 19.15 1.42
C TYR A 357 -0.09 18.87 0.98
N GLN A 358 -0.65 19.76 0.15
CA GLN A 358 -1.93 19.59 -0.50
C GLN A 358 -1.87 20.11 -1.95
N ILE A 359 -2.40 19.31 -2.87
CA ILE A 359 -2.55 19.66 -4.29
C ILE A 359 -3.96 20.18 -4.49
N VAL A 360 -4.12 21.42 -4.90
CA VAL A 360 -5.40 22.05 -5.21
C VAL A 360 -5.54 22.19 -6.71
N LEU A 361 -6.54 21.54 -7.27
CA LEU A 361 -6.86 21.60 -8.69
C LEU A 361 -8.05 22.55 -8.89
N THR A 362 -7.87 23.55 -9.76
CA THR A 362 -8.93 24.49 -10.15
C THR A 362 -8.95 24.63 -11.66
N SER A 363 -10.04 25.13 -12.22
CA SER A 363 -10.14 25.49 -13.64
C SER A 363 -10.33 26.97 -13.80
N LYS A 364 -9.57 27.59 -14.71
CA LYS A 364 -9.80 28.95 -15.20
C LYS A 364 -10.15 28.91 -16.68
N GLY A 365 -11.44 28.95 -17.00
CA GLY A 365 -11.92 28.69 -18.36
C GLY A 365 -11.64 27.24 -18.77
N SER A 366 -10.95 27.02 -19.87
CA SER A 366 -10.60 25.69 -20.39
C SER A 366 -9.25 25.16 -19.88
N LEU A 367 -8.54 25.90 -19.03
CA LEU A 367 -7.21 25.51 -18.56
C LEU A 367 -7.24 25.09 -17.09
N ASP A 368 -6.69 23.89 -16.83
CA ASP A 368 -6.45 23.42 -15.48
C ASP A 368 -5.29 24.19 -14.82
N HIS A 369 -5.51 24.57 -13.58
CA HIS A 369 -4.52 25.24 -12.73
C HIS A 369 -4.24 24.36 -11.52
N VAL A 370 -2.95 24.13 -11.27
CA VAL A 370 -2.46 23.34 -10.12
C VAL A 370 -1.77 24.27 -9.15
N GLU A 371 -2.28 24.35 -7.93
CA GLU A 371 -1.61 24.97 -6.80
C GLU A 371 -1.14 23.88 -5.85
N LEU A 372 0.13 23.90 -5.52
CA LEU A 372 0.73 23.03 -4.50
C LEU A 372 0.94 23.87 -3.24
N GLN A 373 0.24 23.51 -2.18
CA GLN A 373 0.45 24.07 -0.84
C GLN A 373 1.43 23.18 -0.09
N VAL A 374 2.49 23.74 0.49
CA VAL A 374 3.50 23.04 1.27
C VAL A 374 3.78 23.78 2.57
N GLU A 375 3.98 23.03 3.66
CA GLU A 375 4.32 23.62 4.95
C GLU A 375 5.82 23.70 5.17
N THR A 376 6.26 24.81 5.80
CA THR A 376 7.64 24.95 6.25
C THR A 376 7.87 24.19 7.56
N VAL A 377 9.14 23.94 7.86
CA VAL A 377 9.56 23.55 9.22
C VAL A 377 9.27 24.68 10.23
N PRO A 378 9.07 24.36 11.53
CA PRO A 378 8.68 25.37 12.53
C PRO A 378 9.62 26.55 12.67
N ASP A 379 10.92 26.34 12.47
CA ASP A 379 11.95 27.37 12.66
C ASP A 379 12.25 28.20 11.38
N PHE A 380 11.47 28.00 10.31
CA PHE A 380 11.62 28.77 9.08
C PHE A 380 11.21 30.23 9.31
N PRO A 381 12.04 31.23 8.93
CA PRO A 381 11.74 32.64 9.14
C PRO A 381 10.68 33.12 8.13
N PHE A 382 9.42 32.84 8.39
CA PHE A 382 8.29 33.08 7.50
C PHE A 382 8.04 34.58 7.20
N ASP A 383 8.52 35.47 8.06
CA ASP A 383 8.47 36.91 7.91
C ASP A 383 9.56 37.47 6.95
N GLU A 384 10.58 36.67 6.63
CA GLU A 384 11.60 37.05 5.66
C GLU A 384 11.12 36.85 4.20
N VAL A 385 10.36 37.79 3.66
CA VAL A 385 9.73 37.72 2.31
C VAL A 385 10.70 37.25 1.22
N ARG A 386 11.94 37.75 1.24
CA ARG A 386 12.96 37.35 0.24
C ARG A 386 13.33 35.88 0.27
N LYS A 387 13.41 35.27 1.47
CA LYS A 387 13.69 33.83 1.61
C LYS A 387 12.49 33.01 1.13
N LEU A 388 11.29 33.45 1.50
CA LEU A 388 10.04 32.81 1.08
C LEU A 388 9.89 32.81 -0.46
N GLU A 389 10.14 33.96 -1.11
CA GLU A 389 10.08 34.07 -2.58
C GLU A 389 11.17 33.22 -3.27
N ALA A 390 12.39 33.19 -2.70
CA ALA A 390 13.48 32.38 -3.22
C ALA A 390 13.14 30.88 -3.16
N LEU A 391 12.69 30.39 -2.01
CA LEU A 391 12.29 28.99 -1.81
C LEU A 391 11.12 28.62 -2.71
N THR A 392 10.07 29.46 -2.80
CA THR A 392 8.92 29.26 -3.70
C THR A 392 9.37 29.09 -5.15
N LYS A 393 10.29 29.94 -5.60
CA LYS A 393 10.82 29.91 -6.97
C LYS A 393 11.68 28.66 -7.23
N GLU A 394 12.47 28.25 -6.26
CA GLU A 394 13.33 27.07 -6.35
C GLU A 394 12.50 25.79 -6.42
N ILE A 395 11.55 25.59 -5.51
CA ILE A 395 10.59 24.47 -5.54
C ILE A 395 9.85 24.44 -6.88
N GLY A 396 9.33 25.59 -7.35
CA GLY A 396 8.64 25.68 -8.62
C GLY A 396 9.50 25.32 -9.84
N LYS A 397 10.81 25.65 -9.79
CA LYS A 397 11.79 25.26 -10.82
C LYS A 397 12.04 23.75 -10.83
N GLU A 398 12.25 23.15 -9.66
CA GLU A 398 12.47 21.70 -9.52
C GLU A 398 11.24 20.90 -9.93
N LEU A 399 10.05 21.31 -9.50
CA LEU A 399 8.79 20.69 -9.94
C LEU A 399 8.62 20.76 -11.45
N LYS A 400 8.90 21.92 -12.07
CA LYS A 400 8.83 22.06 -13.52
C LYS A 400 9.85 21.19 -14.26
N GLY A 401 11.06 21.04 -13.70
CA GLY A 401 12.11 20.17 -14.25
C GLY A 401 11.70 18.71 -14.22
N ASN A 402 11.15 18.25 -13.10
CA ASN A 402 10.78 16.86 -12.89
C ASN A 402 9.43 16.47 -13.54
N LEU A 403 8.42 17.36 -13.47
CA LEU A 403 7.05 17.05 -13.93
C LEU A 403 6.76 17.53 -15.34
N GLN A 404 7.63 18.36 -15.93
CA GLN A 404 7.42 19.00 -17.22
C GLN A 404 6.14 19.87 -17.31
N VAL A 405 5.57 20.20 -16.17
CA VAL A 405 4.37 21.05 -16.03
C VAL A 405 4.62 22.15 -15.00
N ALA A 406 4.05 23.33 -15.24
CA ALA A 406 4.15 24.42 -14.29
C ALA A 406 3.11 24.26 -13.18
N VAL A 407 3.59 24.22 -11.95
CA VAL A 407 2.80 24.17 -10.72
C VAL A 407 2.98 25.49 -9.98
N THR A 408 1.90 26.08 -9.50
CA THR A 408 1.99 27.25 -8.63
C THR A 408 2.27 26.76 -7.21
N VAL A 409 3.40 27.15 -6.65
CA VAL A 409 3.77 26.79 -5.29
C VAL A 409 3.30 27.87 -4.32
N LYS A 410 2.63 27.46 -3.26
CA LYS A 410 2.21 28.29 -2.14
C LYS A 410 2.77 27.72 -0.85
N ILE A 411 3.75 28.40 -0.29
CA ILE A 411 4.30 28.04 1.01
C ILE A 411 3.35 28.56 2.09
N VAL A 412 3.04 27.70 3.06
CA VAL A 412 2.14 28.03 4.17
C VAL A 412 2.85 27.78 5.52
N GLU A 413 2.37 28.44 6.56
CA GLU A 413 2.90 28.29 7.92
C GLU A 413 2.70 26.86 8.44
N PRO A 414 3.54 26.39 9.38
CA PRO A 414 3.39 25.11 10.04
C PRO A 414 1.97 24.92 10.61
N LYS A 415 1.44 23.70 10.51
CA LYS A 415 0.10 23.31 10.98
C LYS A 415 -1.09 23.98 10.24
N THR A 416 -0.86 24.56 9.08
CA THR A 416 -1.93 25.11 8.24
C THR A 416 -2.69 24.04 7.49
N ILE A 417 -2.01 22.99 7.03
CA ILE A 417 -2.64 21.85 6.33
C ILE A 417 -3.22 20.88 7.36
N ALA A 418 -4.49 20.52 7.17
CA ALA A 418 -5.18 19.61 8.09
C ALA A 418 -4.48 18.25 8.19
N ARG A 419 -4.22 17.82 9.40
CA ARG A 419 -3.64 16.49 9.68
C ARG A 419 -4.68 15.40 9.51
N SER A 420 -4.24 14.26 9.02
CA SER A 420 -5.10 13.08 8.86
C SER A 420 -4.82 12.08 9.97
N GLU A 421 -5.87 11.59 10.61
CA GLU A 421 -5.80 10.46 11.55
C GLU A 421 -5.93 9.10 10.86
N GLY A 422 -5.75 9.08 9.55
CA GLY A 422 -5.80 7.91 8.68
C GLY A 422 -5.18 8.24 7.33
N LYS A 423 -5.79 7.81 6.21
CA LYS A 423 -5.29 8.12 4.87
C LYS A 423 -5.41 9.62 4.56
N ALA A 424 -4.31 10.26 4.21
CA ALA A 424 -4.29 11.68 3.89
C ALA A 424 -5.05 11.99 2.59
N LYS A 425 -5.83 13.08 2.62
CA LYS A 425 -6.47 13.63 1.41
C LYS A 425 -5.52 14.66 0.78
N ARG A 426 -4.58 14.19 -0.03
CA ARG A 426 -3.56 15.03 -0.67
C ARG A 426 -4.08 15.88 -1.82
N ILE A 427 -5.19 15.49 -2.45
CA ILE A 427 -5.76 16.17 -3.60
C ILE A 427 -7.09 16.79 -3.23
N LEU A 428 -7.22 18.08 -3.50
CA LEU A 428 -8.46 18.84 -3.43
C LEU A 428 -8.83 19.28 -4.87
N ASP A 429 -9.69 18.51 -5.51
CA ASP A 429 -10.18 18.83 -6.85
C ASP A 429 -11.41 19.72 -6.75
N LEU A 430 -11.27 20.97 -7.17
CA LEU A 430 -12.30 22.00 -7.18
C LEU A 430 -12.76 22.33 -8.61
N ARG A 431 -12.40 21.51 -9.59
CA ARG A 431 -12.82 21.69 -10.98
C ARG A 431 -14.30 21.35 -11.13
N GLU A 432 -15.07 22.24 -11.77
CA GLU A 432 -16.49 22.03 -12.00
C GLU A 432 -16.72 20.85 -12.98
N GLY A 433 -17.58 19.92 -12.61
CA GLY A 433 -18.05 18.82 -13.48
C GLY A 433 -17.17 17.56 -13.50
N ARG A 434 -16.28 17.36 -12.53
CA ARG A 434 -15.52 16.11 -12.38
C ARG A 434 -15.68 15.46 -11.01
#